data_d59a05025fef132f708f5909156733fd
#
_entry.id   d59a05025fef132f708f5909156733fd
#
_cell.length_a   1.000
_cell.length_b   1.000
_cell.length_c   1.000
_cell.angle_alpha   90.00
_cell.angle_beta   90.00
_cell.angle_gamma   90.00
#
_symmetry.space_group_name_H-M   'P 1'
#
loop_
_entity.id
_entity.type
_entity.pdbx_description
1 polymer ?
#
loop_
_entity_poly.entity_id
_entity_poly.type
_entity_poly.pdbx_seq_one_letter_code
_entity_poly.pdbx_strand_id
1 'polypeptide(L)'
;MKLLYIDLFCGAGGTSTGVENARHEGQQCAKVIGCVNHDANAIASHAANHPDALHFTEDIRTLELSPLTAHIAEMRRQYPDAFVVLWASLECTNFSKAKGGQPRDADSRTLAEH
;
A
#
# COMPACT_ATOMS: atom_id res chain seq x y z
N MET A 1 15.96 -4.81 9.66
CA MET A 1 14.87 -4.20 8.87
C MET A 1 14.77 -2.74 9.23
N LYS A 2 14.82 -1.85 8.26
CA LYS A 2 14.82 -0.41 8.51
C LYS A 2 13.49 0.27 8.24
N LEU A 3 12.73 -0.24 7.27
CA LEU A 3 11.47 0.37 6.83
C LEU A 3 10.38 -0.67 6.73
N LEU A 4 9.22 -0.33 7.27
CA LEU A 4 8.00 -1.14 7.18
C LEU A 4 6.98 -0.33 6.37
N TYR A 5 6.61 -0.83 5.19
CA TYR A 5 5.72 -0.13 4.26
C TYR A 5 4.28 -0.62 4.36
N ILE A 6 3.37 0.33 4.34
CA ILE A 6 1.96 0.08 4.10
C ILE A 6 1.63 0.69 2.75
N ASP A 7 1.23 -0.16 1.80
CA ASP A 7 0.95 0.24 0.42
C ASP A 7 -0.54 0.49 0.27
N LEU A 8 -0.92 1.75 0.27
CA LEU A 8 -2.31 2.16 0.02
C LEU A 8 -2.51 2.24 -1.50
N PHE A 9 -3.65 1.77 -1.97
CA PHE A 9 -3.97 1.70 -3.40
C PHE A 9 -2.96 0.80 -4.16
N CYS A 10 -2.54 -0.29 -3.54
CA CYS A 10 -1.61 -1.22 -4.18
C CYS A 10 -2.27 -1.84 -5.43
N GLY A 11 -1.64 -1.80 -6.55
CA GLY A 11 -2.10 -2.53 -7.73
C GLY A 11 -1.70 -4.01 -7.64
N ALA A 12 -1.11 -4.54 -8.71
CA ALA A 12 -0.64 -5.92 -8.74
C ALA A 12 0.65 -6.14 -7.97
N GLY A 13 1.25 -5.10 -7.40
CA GLY A 13 2.40 -5.22 -6.51
C GLY A 13 3.72 -4.68 -7.03
N GLY A 14 3.70 -3.78 -8.03
CA GLY A 14 4.94 -3.22 -8.57
C GLY A 14 5.75 -2.46 -7.52
N THR A 15 5.13 -1.56 -6.79
CA THR A 15 5.79 -0.81 -5.70
C THR A 15 6.25 -1.78 -4.60
N SER A 16 5.39 -2.71 -4.20
CA SER A 16 5.73 -3.68 -3.16
C SER A 16 6.90 -4.55 -3.55
N THR A 17 6.97 -4.98 -4.81
CA THR A 17 8.11 -5.75 -5.32
C THR A 17 9.40 -4.95 -5.22
N GLY A 18 9.37 -3.66 -5.60
CA GLY A 18 10.53 -2.79 -5.47
C GLY A 18 10.97 -2.62 -4.02
N VAL A 19 10.03 -2.43 -3.11
CA VAL A 19 10.33 -2.32 -1.67
C VAL A 19 10.98 -3.59 -1.14
N GLU A 20 10.39 -4.75 -1.44
CA GLU A 20 10.92 -6.04 -0.96
C GLU A 20 12.30 -6.37 -1.54
N ASN A 21 12.60 -5.86 -2.73
CA ASN A 21 13.89 -6.08 -3.39
C ASN A 21 14.96 -5.06 -2.99
N ALA A 22 14.59 -4.03 -2.26
CA ALA A 22 15.54 -3.00 -1.83
C ALA A 22 16.59 -3.58 -0.88
N ARG A 23 17.83 -3.15 -1.06
CA ARG A 23 18.96 -3.62 -0.25
C ARG A 23 19.77 -2.44 0.27
N HIS A 24 20.28 -2.63 1.48
CA HIS A 24 21.24 -1.71 2.09
C HIS A 24 22.40 -2.55 2.64
N GLU A 25 23.58 -2.27 2.19
CA GLU A 25 24.76 -3.06 2.55
C GLU A 25 24.59 -4.57 2.29
N GLY A 26 23.92 -4.90 1.18
CA GLY A 26 23.68 -6.27 0.76
C GLY A 26 22.54 -6.99 1.46
N GLN A 27 21.85 -6.33 2.40
CA GLN A 27 20.76 -6.93 3.16
C GLN A 27 19.43 -6.27 2.85
N GLN A 28 18.35 -7.02 2.96
CA GLN A 28 17.00 -6.49 2.83
C GLN A 28 16.78 -5.39 3.88
N CYS A 29 16.33 -4.22 3.44
CA CYS A 29 16.15 -3.07 4.34
C CYS A 29 14.70 -2.63 4.49
N ALA A 30 13.80 -3.13 3.65
CA ALA A 30 12.40 -2.72 3.67
C ALA A 30 11.49 -3.93 3.48
N LYS A 31 10.29 -3.87 4.07
CA LYS A 31 9.30 -4.92 4.00
C LYS A 31 7.92 -4.30 3.88
N VAL A 32 7.10 -4.85 3.00
CA VAL A 32 5.68 -4.47 2.91
C VAL A 32 4.91 -5.30 3.93
N ILE A 33 4.26 -4.62 4.86
CA ILE A 33 3.51 -5.28 5.94
C ILE A 33 2.01 -5.20 5.77
N GLY A 34 1.50 -4.28 4.96
CA GLY A 34 0.07 -4.13 4.74
C GLY A 34 -0.23 -3.52 3.38
N CYS A 35 -1.34 -3.89 2.79
CA CYS A 35 -1.77 -3.45 1.47
C CYS A 35 -3.27 -3.23 1.46
N VAL A 36 -3.70 -2.14 0.84
CA VAL A 36 -5.12 -1.80 0.74
C VAL A 36 -5.45 -1.48 -0.72
N ASN A 37 -6.50 -2.08 -1.22
CA ASN A 37 -7.10 -1.71 -2.52
C ASN A 37 -8.57 -2.14 -2.52
N HIS A 38 -9.42 -1.38 -3.20
CA HIS A 38 -10.83 -1.73 -3.33
C HIS A 38 -11.08 -2.81 -4.39
N ASP A 39 -10.11 -3.08 -5.26
CA ASP A 39 -10.23 -4.07 -6.33
C ASP A 39 -9.75 -5.44 -5.84
N ALA A 40 -10.68 -6.41 -5.76
CA ALA A 40 -10.38 -7.75 -5.30
C ALA A 40 -9.36 -8.47 -6.20
N ASN A 41 -9.36 -8.20 -7.51
CA ASN A 41 -8.40 -8.81 -8.42
C ASN A 41 -6.98 -8.31 -8.17
N ALA A 42 -6.83 -7.01 -7.89
CA ALA A 42 -5.53 -6.43 -7.55
C ALA A 42 -5.01 -7.03 -6.24
N ILE A 43 -5.86 -7.15 -5.24
CA ILE A 43 -5.49 -7.75 -3.96
C ILE A 43 -5.12 -9.22 -4.12
N ALA A 44 -5.85 -9.99 -4.93
CA ALA A 44 -5.52 -11.39 -5.17
C ALA A 44 -4.14 -11.55 -5.81
N SER A 45 -3.83 -10.72 -6.82
CA SER A 45 -2.50 -10.72 -7.44
C SER A 45 -1.41 -10.32 -6.45
N HIS A 46 -1.67 -9.29 -5.67
CA HIS A 46 -0.70 -8.82 -4.67
C HIS A 46 -0.43 -9.90 -3.62
N ALA A 47 -1.47 -10.55 -3.11
CA ALA A 47 -1.34 -11.60 -2.11
C ALA A 47 -0.55 -12.80 -2.64
N ALA A 48 -0.71 -13.13 -3.92
CA ALA A 48 0.04 -14.23 -4.54
C ALA A 48 1.54 -13.92 -4.60
N ASN A 49 1.91 -12.66 -4.82
CA ASN A 49 3.30 -12.23 -4.92
C ASN A 49 3.91 -11.80 -3.59
N HIS A 50 3.09 -11.40 -2.62
CA HIS A 50 3.53 -10.91 -1.31
C HIS A 50 2.68 -11.53 -0.19
N PRO A 51 2.82 -12.84 0.05
CA PRO A 51 1.93 -13.55 0.97
C PRO A 51 2.12 -13.17 2.45
N ASP A 52 3.25 -12.57 2.80
CA ASP A 52 3.53 -12.21 4.20
C ASP A 52 2.90 -10.88 4.63
N ALA A 53 2.39 -10.09 3.70
CA ALA A 53 1.73 -8.83 4.00
C ALA A 53 0.26 -9.07 4.35
N LEU A 54 -0.30 -8.22 5.20
CA LEU A 54 -1.72 -8.22 5.50
C LEU A 54 -2.45 -7.50 4.37
N HIS A 55 -3.51 -8.10 3.84
CA HIS A 55 -4.24 -7.58 2.68
C HIS A 55 -5.66 -7.19 3.03
N PHE A 56 -6.08 -6.00 2.58
CA PHE A 56 -7.43 -5.50 2.76
C PHE A 56 -8.07 -5.19 1.41
N THR A 57 -9.16 -5.87 1.08
CA THR A 57 -9.97 -5.59 -0.12
C THR A 57 -11.08 -4.64 0.30
N GLU A 58 -10.75 -3.37 0.48
CA GLU A 58 -11.69 -2.38 0.98
C GLU A 58 -11.40 -1.01 0.40
N ASP A 59 -12.43 -0.15 0.41
CA ASP A 59 -12.28 1.26 0.09
C ASP A 59 -11.65 1.97 1.29
N ILE A 60 -10.62 2.78 1.04
CA ILE A 60 -9.92 3.49 2.11
C ILE A 60 -10.86 4.38 2.93
N ARG A 61 -11.97 4.84 2.34
CA ARG A 61 -12.95 5.68 3.03
C ARG A 61 -13.76 4.94 4.09
N THR A 62 -13.89 3.62 3.93
CA THR A 62 -14.70 2.76 4.81
C THR A 62 -13.87 1.73 5.57
N LEU A 63 -12.56 1.73 5.36
CA LEU A 63 -11.67 0.76 5.98
C LEU A 63 -11.71 0.86 7.50
N GLU A 64 -11.95 -0.27 8.17
CA GLU A 64 -11.78 -0.38 9.61
C GLU A 64 -10.28 -0.41 9.92
N LEU A 65 -9.80 0.59 10.64
CA LEU A 65 -8.36 0.75 10.88
C LEU A 65 -7.81 -0.14 11.99
N SER A 66 -8.66 -0.63 12.89
CA SER A 66 -8.19 -1.39 14.06
C SER A 66 -7.32 -2.61 13.72
N PRO A 67 -7.68 -3.45 12.73
CA PRO A 67 -6.82 -4.57 12.37
C PRO A 67 -5.46 -4.14 11.83
N LEU A 68 -5.44 -3.06 11.05
CA LEU A 68 -4.19 -2.54 10.48
C LEU A 68 -3.30 -1.95 11.57
N THR A 69 -3.84 -1.16 12.48
CA THR A 69 -3.05 -0.56 13.55
C THR A 69 -2.52 -1.63 14.52
N ALA A 70 -3.31 -2.67 14.79
CA ALA A 70 -2.84 -3.79 15.61
C ALA A 70 -1.68 -4.52 14.93
N HIS A 71 -1.77 -4.73 13.62
CA HIS A 71 -0.70 -5.36 12.84
C HIS A 71 0.57 -4.51 12.84
N ILE A 72 0.43 -3.21 12.67
CA ILE A 72 1.56 -2.26 12.73
C ILE A 72 2.25 -2.37 14.12
N ALA A 73 1.47 -2.39 15.19
CA ALA A 73 2.01 -2.50 16.53
C ALA A 73 2.80 -3.80 16.71
N GLU A 74 2.28 -4.91 16.18
CA GLU A 74 2.96 -6.20 16.23
C GLU A 74 4.27 -6.17 15.45
N MET A 75 4.27 -5.62 14.25
CA MET A 75 5.47 -5.53 13.42
C MET A 75 6.52 -4.61 14.05
N ARG A 76 6.10 -3.56 14.74
CA ARG A 76 7.03 -2.69 15.46
C ARG A 76 7.66 -3.37 16.66
N ARG A 77 6.97 -4.34 17.27
CA ARG A 77 7.59 -5.17 18.31
C ARG A 77 8.67 -6.07 17.76
N GLN A 78 8.46 -6.60 16.54
CA GLN A 78 9.46 -7.46 15.88
C GLN A 78 10.65 -6.65 15.35
N TYR A 79 10.42 -5.42 14.93
CA TYR A 79 11.44 -4.55 14.33
C TYR A 79 11.40 -3.17 15.02
N PRO A 80 11.90 -3.09 16.27
CA PRO A 80 11.70 -1.89 17.09
C PRO A 80 12.39 -0.63 16.56
N ASP A 81 13.44 -0.80 15.73
CA ASP A 81 14.18 0.33 15.16
C ASP A 81 13.68 0.74 13.76
N ALA A 82 12.67 0.06 13.23
CA ALA A 82 12.17 0.34 11.89
C ALA A 82 11.18 1.52 11.91
N PHE A 83 11.22 2.31 10.83
CA PHE A 83 10.22 3.36 10.59
C PHE A 83 9.04 2.78 9.80
N VAL A 84 7.85 3.27 10.08
CA VAL A 84 6.66 2.92 9.31
C VAL A 84 6.43 3.96 8.24
N VAL A 85 6.27 3.50 7.00
CA VAL A 85 6.07 4.36 5.82
C VAL A 85 4.70 4.07 5.23
N LEU A 86 3.90 5.11 5.05
CA LEU A 86 2.65 5.02 4.30
C LEU A 86 2.93 5.44 2.87
N TRP A 87 2.73 4.53 1.94
CA TRP A 87 2.93 4.79 0.52
C TRP A 87 1.57 4.79 -0.18
N ALA A 88 1.22 5.89 -0.84
CA ALA A 88 -0.06 6.00 -1.54
C ALA A 88 0.18 6.28 -3.02
N SER A 89 -0.08 5.27 -3.86
CA SER A 89 -0.05 5.41 -5.31
C SER A 89 -1.46 5.73 -5.79
N LEU A 90 -1.79 7.02 -5.86
CA LEU A 90 -3.13 7.46 -6.24
C LEU A 90 -3.41 7.20 -7.72
N GLU A 91 -4.69 7.01 -8.05
CA GLU A 91 -5.11 6.88 -9.43
C GLU A 91 -4.91 8.21 -10.14
N CYS A 92 -3.90 8.28 -11.00
CA CYS A 92 -3.58 9.51 -11.71
C CYS A 92 -4.53 9.81 -12.87
N THR A 93 -5.41 8.88 -13.26
CA THR A 93 -6.33 9.07 -14.37
C THR A 93 -7.30 10.23 -14.18
N ASN A 94 -7.61 10.59 -12.92
CA ASN A 94 -8.48 11.73 -12.60
C ASN A 94 -7.71 13.06 -12.49
N PHE A 95 -6.39 13.01 -12.53
CA PHE A 95 -5.53 14.18 -12.35
C PHE A 95 -4.65 14.44 -13.57
N SER A 96 -4.70 13.57 -14.58
CA SER A 96 -3.86 13.66 -15.77
C SER A 96 -4.46 14.61 -16.80
N LYS A 97 -3.62 15.50 -17.35
CA LYS A 97 -4.01 16.37 -18.46
C LYS A 97 -4.29 15.60 -19.76
N ALA A 98 -3.82 14.36 -19.87
CA ALA A 98 -4.08 13.51 -21.03
C ALA A 98 -5.57 13.20 -21.19
N LYS A 99 -6.38 13.41 -20.17
CA LYS A 99 -7.84 13.25 -20.21
C LYS A 99 -8.58 14.56 -20.49
N GLY A 100 -7.88 15.57 -21.01
CA GLY A 100 -8.49 16.86 -21.31
C GLY A 100 -8.96 17.64 -20.10
N GLY A 101 -8.38 17.38 -18.93
CA GLY A 101 -8.75 18.03 -17.69
C GLY A 101 -10.06 17.53 -17.07
N GLN A 102 -10.67 16.51 -17.66
CA GLN A 102 -11.92 15.94 -17.14
C GLN A 102 -11.63 14.82 -16.15
N PRO A 103 -12.20 14.86 -14.93
CA PRO A 103 -12.09 13.76 -14.01
C PRO A 103 -12.76 12.51 -14.58
N ARG A 104 -12.13 11.37 -14.44
CA ARG A 104 -12.70 10.10 -14.85
C ARG A 104 -13.75 9.63 -13.87
N ASP A 105 -13.52 9.87 -12.60
CA ASP A 105 -14.35 9.39 -11.49
C ASP A 105 -14.20 10.35 -10.32
N ALA A 106 -15.30 10.96 -9.91
CA ALA A 106 -15.30 11.89 -8.77
C ALA A 106 -14.91 11.17 -7.47
N ASP A 107 -15.23 9.89 -7.32
CA ASP A 107 -14.88 9.12 -6.13
C ASP A 107 -13.37 8.92 -5.98
N SER A 108 -12.64 8.78 -7.07
CA SER A 108 -11.17 8.67 -7.02
C SER A 108 -10.56 9.96 -6.48
N ARG A 109 -11.12 11.12 -6.82
CA ARG A 109 -10.66 12.38 -6.26
C ARG A 109 -10.96 12.49 -4.77
N THR A 110 -12.11 12.01 -4.36
CA THR A 110 -12.49 11.94 -2.94
C THR A 110 -11.51 11.08 -2.16
N LEU A 111 -11.10 9.94 -2.73
CA LEU A 111 -10.10 9.09 -2.10
C LEU A 111 -8.78 9.83 -1.88
N ALA A 112 -8.36 10.66 -2.81
CA ALA A 112 -7.13 11.43 -2.68
C ALA A 112 -7.21 12.47 -1.54
N GLU A 113 -8.41 12.93 -1.21
CA GLU A 113 -8.63 13.92 -0.15
C GLU A 113 -8.73 13.31 1.25
N HIS A 114 -8.87 12.00 1.33
CA HIS A 114 -8.91 11.29 2.60
C HIS A 114 -7.52 10.99 3.14
#